data_e2d9ea087e1f1ae507b0e2d0b3ff03c7
#
_entry.id   e2d9ea087e1f1ae507b0e2d0b3ff03c7
#
_cell.length_a   1.000
_cell.length_b   1.000
_cell.length_c   1.000
_cell.angle_alpha   90.00
_cell.angle_beta   90.00
_cell.angle_gamma   90.00
#
_symmetry.space_group_name_H-M   'P 1'
#
loop_
_entity.id
_entity.type
_entity.pdbx_description
1 polymer ?
#
loop_
_entity_poly.entity_id
_entity_poly.type
_entity_poly.pdbx_seq_one_letter_code
_entity_poly.pdbx_strand_id
1 'polypeptide(L)'
;MISDFQLEDFELSQAHTFFWDKYEKSNWFLEQILATADLELTSRKVKFLLDTPQQDGGQWDMVVTLFEKYGVVPKAIYPESISSSNSRELNQILNKLLRQDAQILRELVKDGVDPSTLQVKKEELLQEIFNFLVMNLGLPPRRFDFSYRDKENHFHSENNLTPQEFYRKYVDLHLDDYVSIINA
;
A
#
# COMPACT_ATOMS: atom_id res chain seq x y z
N MET A 1 -15.38 -17.16 4.80
CA MET A 1 -14.08 -17.61 5.33
C MET A 1 -14.18 -18.11 6.77
N ILE A 2 -14.34 -17.25 7.79
CA ILE A 2 -14.46 -17.72 9.20
C ILE A 2 -15.65 -18.68 9.37
N SER A 3 -16.77 -18.43 8.69
CA SER A 3 -17.94 -19.31 8.71
C SER A 3 -17.73 -20.67 8.04
N ASP A 4 -16.91 -20.71 7.00
CA ASP A 4 -16.74 -21.92 6.19
C ASP A 4 -15.59 -22.79 6.70
N PHE A 5 -14.54 -22.15 7.24
CA PHE A 5 -13.38 -22.81 7.81
C PHE A 5 -13.39 -22.90 9.34
N GLN A 6 -14.35 -22.22 10.02
CA GLN A 6 -14.45 -22.11 11.49
C GLN A 6 -13.12 -21.84 12.18
N LEU A 7 -12.39 -20.87 11.63
CA LEU A 7 -11.16 -20.42 12.25
C LEU A 7 -11.53 -19.56 13.47
N GLU A 8 -11.23 -20.02 14.65
CA GLU A 8 -11.26 -19.21 15.87
C GLU A 8 -10.14 -18.18 15.79
N ASP A 9 -10.45 -16.92 16.13
CA ASP A 9 -9.50 -15.79 16.19
C ASP A 9 -8.68 -15.52 14.91
N PHE A 10 -9.24 -15.81 13.73
CA PHE A 10 -8.57 -15.51 12.47
C PHE A 10 -8.78 -14.05 12.06
N GLU A 11 -7.68 -13.36 11.81
CA GLU A 11 -7.67 -12.00 11.27
C GLU A 11 -6.75 -11.90 10.05
N LEU A 12 -7.15 -11.10 9.06
CA LEU A 12 -6.26 -10.64 8.00
C LEU A 12 -5.32 -9.55 8.53
N SER A 13 -4.12 -9.50 8.01
CA SER A 13 -3.14 -8.49 8.38
C SER A 13 -3.54 -7.11 7.89
N GLN A 14 -3.85 -6.22 8.81
CA GLN A 14 -4.04 -4.80 8.50
C GLN A 14 -2.70 -4.13 8.15
N ALA A 15 -1.61 -4.53 8.80
CA ALA A 15 -0.27 -4.02 8.52
C ALA A 15 0.19 -4.30 7.08
N HIS A 16 -0.19 -5.45 6.50
CA HIS A 16 0.09 -5.76 5.09
C HIS A 16 -0.62 -4.79 4.15
N THR A 17 -1.92 -4.58 4.36
CA THR A 17 -2.70 -3.61 3.57
C THR A 17 -2.18 -2.20 3.75
N PHE A 18 -1.84 -1.81 4.99
CA PHE A 18 -1.26 -0.50 5.31
C PHE A 18 0.09 -0.26 4.59
N PHE A 19 0.98 -1.27 4.53
CA PHE A 19 2.24 -1.17 3.80
C PHE A 19 2.01 -0.80 2.33
N TRP A 20 1.14 -1.54 1.66
CA TRP A 20 0.88 -1.33 0.24
C TRP A 20 0.07 -0.06 -0.04
N ASP A 21 -0.82 0.34 0.86
CA ASP A 21 -1.50 1.64 0.80
C ASP A 21 -0.50 2.80 0.82
N LYS A 22 0.47 2.77 1.74
CA LYS A 22 1.53 3.78 1.80
C LYS A 22 2.39 3.82 0.55
N TYR A 23 2.75 2.66 0.03
CA TYR A 23 3.55 2.55 -1.18
C TYR A 23 2.81 3.09 -2.42
N GLU A 24 1.56 2.68 -2.63
CA GLU A 24 0.76 3.13 -3.78
C GLU A 24 0.42 4.62 -3.72
N LYS A 25 0.11 5.15 -2.56
CA LYS A 25 -0.09 6.59 -2.37
C LYS A 25 1.16 7.39 -2.67
N SER A 26 2.32 6.87 -2.29
CA SER A 26 3.61 7.49 -2.61
C SER A 26 3.87 7.49 -4.11
N ASN A 27 3.64 6.36 -4.78
CA ASN A 27 3.76 6.26 -6.24
C ASN A 27 2.81 7.24 -6.94
N TRP A 28 1.55 7.25 -6.55
CA TRP A 28 0.56 8.18 -7.09
C TRP A 28 0.97 9.65 -6.89
N PHE A 29 1.49 9.99 -5.71
CA PHE A 29 1.96 11.35 -5.42
C PHE A 29 3.09 11.75 -6.37
N LEU A 30 4.11 10.91 -6.56
CA LEU A 30 5.24 11.18 -7.45
C LEU A 30 4.78 11.33 -8.91
N GLU A 31 3.84 10.51 -9.37
CA GLU A 31 3.20 10.65 -10.69
C GLU A 31 2.48 12.00 -10.83
N GLN A 32 1.73 12.42 -9.79
CA GLN A 32 1.04 13.72 -9.82
C GLN A 32 2.04 14.89 -9.79
N ILE A 33 3.18 14.75 -9.12
CA ILE A 33 4.26 15.74 -9.12
C ILE A 33 4.83 15.91 -10.53
N LEU A 34 5.13 14.81 -11.23
CA LEU A 34 5.58 14.86 -12.63
C LEU A 34 4.51 15.47 -13.55
N ALA A 35 3.26 15.05 -13.42
CA ALA A 35 2.13 15.55 -14.21
C ALA A 35 1.80 17.02 -13.98
N THR A 36 2.32 17.65 -12.93
CA THR A 36 2.10 19.06 -12.57
C THR A 36 3.38 19.87 -12.48
N ALA A 37 4.47 19.32 -13.00
CA ALA A 37 5.80 19.95 -12.86
C ALA A 37 5.93 21.29 -13.59
N ASP A 38 5.13 21.52 -14.64
CA ASP A 38 5.01 22.77 -15.40
C ASP A 38 4.19 23.86 -14.67
N LEU A 39 3.40 23.48 -13.66
CA LEU A 39 2.58 24.42 -12.91
C LEU A 39 3.39 25.14 -11.82
N GLU A 40 3.01 26.39 -11.56
CA GLU A 40 3.57 27.18 -10.47
C GLU A 40 3.33 26.51 -9.10
N LEU A 41 4.29 26.66 -8.17
CA LEU A 41 4.15 26.16 -6.78
C LEU A 41 2.93 26.75 -6.06
N THR A 42 2.51 27.96 -6.47
CA THR A 42 1.35 28.66 -5.94
C THR A 42 0.03 28.17 -6.50
N SER A 43 0.05 27.33 -7.54
CA SER A 43 -1.18 26.77 -8.10
C SER A 43 -1.93 25.91 -7.08
N ARG A 44 -3.27 25.94 -7.13
CA ARG A 44 -4.13 25.21 -6.18
C ARG A 44 -3.80 23.71 -6.15
N LYS A 45 -3.55 23.12 -7.32
CA LYS A 45 -3.27 21.67 -7.44
C LYS A 45 -1.95 21.30 -6.80
N VAL A 46 -0.88 22.05 -7.07
CA VAL A 46 0.46 21.79 -6.50
C VAL A 46 0.45 22.01 -4.99
N LYS A 47 -0.18 23.10 -4.52
CA LYS A 47 -0.33 23.33 -3.08
C LYS A 47 -1.05 22.19 -2.37
N PHE A 48 -2.16 21.72 -2.93
CA PHE A 48 -2.90 20.58 -2.37
C PHE A 48 -2.04 19.33 -2.26
N LEU A 49 -1.25 19.00 -3.30
CA LEU A 49 -0.34 17.84 -3.28
C LEU A 49 0.75 18.00 -2.21
N LEU A 50 1.37 19.17 -2.11
CA LEU A 50 2.48 19.41 -1.19
C LEU A 50 2.04 19.58 0.27
N ASP A 51 0.83 20.08 0.51
CA ASP A 51 0.31 20.24 1.87
C ASP A 51 0.12 18.89 2.55
N THR A 52 -0.42 17.92 1.83
CA THR A 52 -0.67 16.57 2.35
C THR A 52 -0.29 15.51 1.33
N PRO A 53 1.01 15.18 1.17
CA PRO A 53 1.47 14.20 0.18
C PRO A 53 0.77 12.85 0.34
N GLN A 54 0.56 12.40 1.58
CA GLN A 54 -0.28 11.27 1.88
C GLN A 54 -0.84 11.31 3.32
N GLN A 55 -1.87 10.52 3.56
CA GLN A 55 -2.56 10.35 4.84
C GLN A 55 -3.08 8.91 5.00
N ASP A 56 -3.56 8.55 6.20
CA ASP A 56 -4.02 7.18 6.49
C ASP A 56 -5.42 6.88 5.92
N GLY A 57 -6.24 7.88 5.67
CA GLY A 57 -7.58 7.68 5.13
C GLY A 57 -7.57 7.04 3.74
N GLY A 58 -8.62 6.28 3.43
CA GLY A 58 -8.81 5.64 2.12
C GLY A 58 -10.28 5.44 1.81
N GLN A 59 -10.58 5.13 0.56
CA GLN A 59 -11.90 4.78 0.07
C GLN A 59 -11.98 3.29 -0.24
N TRP A 60 -13.19 2.75 -0.37
CA TRP A 60 -13.41 1.34 -0.67
C TRP A 60 -12.66 0.86 -1.91
N ASP A 61 -12.74 1.59 -3.00
CA ASP A 61 -12.10 1.24 -4.27
C ASP A 61 -10.57 1.12 -4.16
N MET A 62 -9.95 1.89 -3.25
CA MET A 62 -8.52 1.77 -2.98
C MET A 62 -8.19 0.42 -2.33
N VAL A 63 -9.00 -0.02 -1.36
CA VAL A 63 -8.81 -1.33 -0.70
C VAL A 63 -9.02 -2.47 -1.70
N VAL A 64 -10.05 -2.38 -2.56
CA VAL A 64 -10.29 -3.36 -3.63
C VAL A 64 -9.05 -3.51 -4.50
N THR A 65 -8.54 -2.40 -5.02
CA THR A 65 -7.34 -2.38 -5.87
C THR A 65 -6.11 -2.98 -5.16
N LEU A 66 -5.94 -2.70 -3.87
CA LEU A 66 -4.83 -3.26 -3.09
C LEU A 66 -4.95 -4.78 -2.94
N PHE A 67 -6.15 -5.27 -2.65
CA PHE A 67 -6.39 -6.71 -2.49
C PHE A 67 -6.19 -7.47 -3.81
N GLU A 68 -6.63 -6.92 -4.92
CA GLU A 68 -6.42 -7.51 -6.24
C GLU A 68 -4.94 -7.53 -6.64
N LYS A 69 -4.23 -6.42 -6.41
CA LYS A 69 -2.84 -6.26 -6.83
C LYS A 69 -1.87 -7.01 -5.92
N TYR A 70 -2.04 -6.92 -4.62
CA TYR A 70 -1.09 -7.44 -3.63
C TYR A 70 -1.58 -8.64 -2.86
N GLY A 71 -2.85 -8.99 -2.97
CA GLY A 71 -3.46 -10.03 -2.16
C GLY A 71 -3.56 -9.65 -0.69
N VAL A 72 -3.81 -10.64 0.13
CA VAL A 72 -3.89 -10.50 1.60
C VAL A 72 -3.14 -11.64 2.28
N VAL A 73 -2.77 -11.43 3.52
CA VAL A 73 -2.10 -12.45 4.34
C VAL A 73 -2.73 -12.53 5.73
N PRO A 74 -2.65 -13.68 6.41
CA PRO A 74 -3.02 -13.79 7.82
C PRO A 74 -2.19 -12.84 8.70
N LYS A 75 -2.78 -12.31 9.76
CA LYS A 75 -2.11 -11.45 10.75
C LYS A 75 -0.90 -12.14 11.39
N ALA A 76 -0.97 -13.46 11.59
CA ALA A 76 0.15 -14.24 12.13
C ALA A 76 1.38 -14.25 11.21
N ILE A 77 1.19 -14.09 9.90
CA ILE A 77 2.28 -14.07 8.89
C ILE A 77 2.91 -12.68 8.78
N TYR A 78 2.10 -11.63 8.90
CA TYR A 78 2.58 -10.25 8.87
C TYR A 78 1.88 -9.46 9.99
N PRO A 79 2.44 -9.54 11.22
CA PRO A 79 1.84 -8.91 12.39
C PRO A 79 2.02 -7.39 12.39
N GLU A 80 1.27 -6.72 13.26
CA GLU A 80 1.44 -5.30 13.50
C GLU A 80 2.85 -4.97 14.02
N SER A 81 3.40 -3.90 13.51
CA SER A 81 4.61 -3.24 14.03
C SER A 81 4.24 -2.07 14.95
N ILE A 82 5.21 -1.50 15.65
CA ILE A 82 5.00 -0.26 16.42
C ILE A 82 4.52 0.85 15.48
N SER A 83 5.11 0.94 14.28
CA SER A 83 4.78 1.99 13.31
C SER A 83 3.44 1.78 12.60
N SER A 84 2.94 0.54 12.46
CA SER A 84 1.59 0.31 11.93
C SER A 84 0.51 0.59 12.99
N SER A 85 0.80 0.29 14.25
CA SER A 85 -0.13 0.58 15.37
C SER A 85 -0.18 2.06 15.76
N ASN A 86 0.87 2.83 15.46
CA ASN A 86 0.94 4.28 15.67
C ASN A 86 1.71 4.95 14.53
N SER A 87 1.01 5.26 13.46
CA SER A 87 1.56 5.76 12.19
C SER A 87 2.03 7.21 12.20
N ARG A 88 1.84 7.97 13.30
CA ARG A 88 2.12 9.42 13.33
C ARG A 88 3.54 9.75 12.90
N GLU A 89 4.54 9.11 13.49
CA GLU A 89 5.96 9.39 13.21
C GLU A 89 6.35 8.94 11.82
N LEU A 90 5.93 7.74 11.42
CA LEU A 90 6.11 7.21 10.07
C LEU A 90 5.56 8.21 9.03
N ASN A 91 4.32 8.67 9.20
CA ASN A 91 3.68 9.61 8.28
C ASN A 91 4.40 10.96 8.21
N GLN A 92 4.89 11.47 9.34
CA GLN A 92 5.65 12.73 9.36
C GLN A 92 6.94 12.62 8.52
N ILE A 93 7.70 11.53 8.71
CA ILE A 93 8.96 11.31 7.99
C ILE A 93 8.67 11.07 6.51
N LEU A 94 7.71 10.20 6.19
CA LEU A 94 7.34 9.87 4.82
C LEU A 94 6.86 11.10 4.04
N ASN A 95 6.02 11.94 4.63
CA ASN A 95 5.60 13.20 4.02
C ASN A 95 6.75 14.18 3.78
N LYS A 96 7.78 14.14 4.63
CA LYS A 96 8.99 14.94 4.44
C LYS A 96 9.82 14.41 3.27
N LEU A 97 10.02 13.09 3.19
CA LEU A 97 10.71 12.45 2.07
C LEU A 97 10.00 12.76 0.74
N LEU A 98 8.69 12.57 0.67
CA LEU A 98 7.90 12.85 -0.52
C LEU A 98 8.01 14.31 -0.99
N ARG A 99 8.10 15.28 -0.07
CA ARG A 99 8.34 16.69 -0.46
C ARG A 99 9.74 16.91 -1.01
N GLN A 100 10.75 16.23 -0.48
CA GLN A 100 12.12 16.27 -1.03
C GLN A 100 12.16 15.67 -2.43
N ASP A 101 11.51 14.53 -2.62
CA ASP A 101 11.40 13.86 -3.91
C ASP A 101 10.66 14.71 -4.95
N ALA A 102 9.59 15.38 -4.52
CA ALA A 102 8.86 16.32 -5.36
C ALA A 102 9.75 17.49 -5.82
N GLN A 103 10.59 18.01 -4.95
CA GLN A 103 11.56 19.04 -5.32
C GLN A 103 12.54 18.52 -6.38
N ILE A 104 13.15 17.35 -6.15
CA ILE A 104 14.11 16.72 -7.06
C ILE A 104 13.48 16.55 -8.45
N LEU A 105 12.29 15.94 -8.53
CA LEU A 105 11.61 15.69 -9.80
C LEU A 105 11.26 16.98 -10.54
N ARG A 106 10.76 18.00 -9.84
CA ARG A 106 10.44 19.29 -10.45
C ARG A 106 11.65 20.05 -10.94
N GLU A 107 12.80 19.95 -10.24
CA GLU A 107 14.06 20.54 -10.69
C GLU A 107 14.54 19.86 -11.97
N LEU A 108 14.52 18.53 -12.04
CA LEU A 108 14.90 17.77 -13.24
C LEU A 108 14.00 18.11 -14.45
N VAL A 109 12.69 18.27 -14.25
CA VAL A 109 11.79 18.73 -15.33
C VAL A 109 12.15 20.14 -15.80
N LYS A 110 12.43 21.06 -14.86
CA LYS A 110 12.84 22.43 -15.17
C LYS A 110 14.17 22.48 -15.97
N ASP A 111 15.08 21.56 -15.68
CA ASP A 111 16.36 21.43 -16.37
C ASP A 111 16.25 20.72 -17.73
N GLY A 112 15.03 20.36 -18.14
CA GLY A 112 14.76 19.78 -19.45
C GLY A 112 15.15 18.31 -19.60
N VAL A 113 15.23 17.58 -18.48
CA VAL A 113 15.51 16.13 -18.49
C VAL A 113 14.38 15.39 -19.23
N ASP A 114 14.73 14.45 -20.06
CA ASP A 114 13.78 13.71 -20.88
C ASP A 114 12.82 12.81 -20.05
N PRO A 115 11.61 12.51 -20.54
CA PRO A 115 10.61 11.75 -19.78
C PRO A 115 11.07 10.35 -19.37
N SER A 116 11.90 9.68 -20.15
CA SER A 116 12.39 8.33 -19.83
C SER A 116 13.35 8.36 -18.64
N THR A 117 14.24 9.34 -18.59
CA THR A 117 15.15 9.56 -17.45
C THR A 117 14.38 10.00 -16.20
N LEU A 118 13.35 10.83 -16.35
CA LEU A 118 12.47 11.21 -15.22
C LEU A 118 11.75 10.00 -14.63
N GLN A 119 11.27 9.07 -15.47
CA GLN A 119 10.64 7.86 -15.00
C GLN A 119 11.62 6.96 -14.23
N VAL A 120 12.85 6.79 -14.74
CA VAL A 120 13.90 6.05 -14.02
C VAL A 120 14.16 6.70 -12.65
N LYS A 121 14.28 8.03 -12.60
CA LYS A 121 14.51 8.73 -11.34
C LYS A 121 13.35 8.56 -10.36
N LYS A 122 12.11 8.63 -10.83
CA LYS A 122 10.91 8.36 -10.00
C LYS A 122 10.96 6.96 -9.41
N GLU A 123 11.33 5.94 -10.19
CA GLU A 123 11.43 4.55 -9.70
C GLU A 123 12.55 4.41 -8.65
N GLU A 124 13.68 5.09 -8.80
CA GLU A 124 14.73 5.12 -7.77
C GLU A 124 14.20 5.70 -6.45
N LEU A 125 13.53 6.86 -6.50
CA LEU A 125 12.94 7.50 -5.32
C LEU A 125 11.87 6.60 -4.67
N LEU A 126 11.03 5.97 -5.49
CA LEU A 126 10.03 5.03 -5.01
C LEU A 126 10.66 3.79 -4.35
N GLN A 127 11.82 3.32 -4.83
CA GLN A 127 12.57 2.25 -4.19
C GLN A 127 13.14 2.68 -2.82
N GLU A 128 13.57 3.93 -2.68
CA GLU A 128 13.98 4.47 -1.38
C GLU A 128 12.83 4.52 -0.39
N ILE A 129 11.64 4.92 -0.85
CA ILE A 129 10.40 4.88 -0.05
C ILE A 129 10.05 3.43 0.34
N PHE A 130 10.14 2.48 -0.58
CA PHE A 130 9.93 1.06 -0.28
C PHE A 130 10.86 0.59 0.85
N ASN A 131 12.15 0.92 0.76
CA ASN A 131 13.13 0.56 1.78
C ASN A 131 12.81 1.22 3.14
N PHE A 132 12.37 2.47 3.13
CA PHE A 132 11.90 3.16 4.33
C PHE A 132 10.69 2.45 4.96
N LEU A 133 9.71 2.04 4.17
CA LEU A 133 8.56 1.28 4.64
C LEU A 133 8.98 -0.08 5.21
N VAL A 134 9.90 -0.79 4.55
CA VAL A 134 10.44 -2.06 5.05
C VAL A 134 11.13 -1.91 6.40
N MET A 135 11.90 -0.85 6.61
CA MET A 135 12.56 -0.60 7.90
C MET A 135 11.56 -0.34 9.05
N ASN A 136 10.40 0.22 8.77
CA ASN A 136 9.41 0.58 9.77
C ASN A 136 8.31 -0.48 9.98
N LEU A 137 7.95 -1.20 8.92
CA LEU A 137 6.79 -2.10 8.89
C LEU A 137 7.18 -3.57 8.71
N GLY A 138 8.43 -3.85 8.32
CA GLY A 138 8.87 -5.17 7.91
C GLY A 138 8.71 -5.40 6.40
N LEU A 139 9.38 -6.43 5.88
CA LEU A 139 9.27 -6.81 4.47
C LEU A 139 7.99 -7.64 4.26
N PRO A 140 7.05 -7.20 3.39
CA PRO A 140 5.88 -8.00 3.06
C PRO A 140 6.28 -9.37 2.48
N PRO A 141 5.63 -10.46 2.91
CA PRO A 141 5.96 -11.79 2.44
C PRO A 141 5.57 -11.96 0.98
N ARG A 142 6.48 -12.49 0.18
CA ARG A 142 6.19 -12.88 -1.21
C ARG A 142 5.46 -14.22 -1.26
N ARG A 143 5.79 -15.12 -0.32
CA ARG A 143 5.20 -16.43 -0.14
C ARG A 143 5.20 -16.80 1.33
N PHE A 144 4.24 -17.65 1.73
CA PHE A 144 4.11 -18.12 3.10
C PHE A 144 3.42 -19.47 3.14
N ASP A 145 3.54 -20.15 4.26
CA ASP A 145 2.83 -21.39 4.54
C ASP A 145 1.59 -21.05 5.38
N PHE A 146 0.48 -21.70 5.05
CA PHE A 146 -0.78 -21.53 5.76
C PHE A 146 -1.32 -22.87 6.23
N SER A 147 -1.61 -22.97 7.52
CA SER A 147 -2.23 -24.17 8.09
C SER A 147 -3.39 -23.78 9.00
N TYR A 148 -4.40 -24.63 9.01
CA TYR A 148 -5.58 -24.46 9.86
C TYR A 148 -6.21 -25.81 10.20
N ARG A 149 -7.14 -25.80 11.15
CA ARG A 149 -8.02 -26.94 11.41
C ARG A 149 -9.44 -26.56 11.02
N ASP A 150 -10.15 -27.53 10.40
CA ASP A 150 -11.55 -27.36 10.05
C ASP A 150 -12.49 -27.64 11.22
N LYS A 151 -13.81 -27.59 10.95
CA LYS A 151 -14.87 -27.85 11.93
C LYS A 151 -14.80 -29.22 12.58
N GLU A 152 -14.34 -30.20 11.85
CA GLU A 152 -14.14 -31.58 12.30
C GLU A 152 -12.75 -31.80 12.93
N ASN A 153 -11.99 -30.72 13.16
CA ASN A 153 -10.63 -30.75 13.73
C ASN A 153 -9.58 -31.43 12.83
N HIS A 154 -9.85 -31.59 11.53
CA HIS A 154 -8.85 -32.08 10.59
C HIS A 154 -7.83 -30.98 10.29
N PHE A 155 -6.57 -31.38 10.22
CA PHE A 155 -5.47 -30.47 9.92
C PHE A 155 -5.31 -30.32 8.41
N HIS A 156 -5.25 -29.07 7.98
CA HIS A 156 -4.96 -28.68 6.60
C HIS A 156 -3.71 -27.82 6.56
N SER A 157 -2.88 -28.00 5.55
CA SER A 157 -1.67 -27.21 5.33
C SER A 157 -1.43 -26.99 3.86
N GLU A 158 -1.13 -25.76 3.50
CA GLU A 158 -0.64 -25.38 2.18
C GLU A 158 0.66 -24.60 2.32
N ASN A 159 1.64 -25.00 1.54
CA ASN A 159 2.96 -24.41 1.59
C ASN A 159 3.16 -23.49 0.38
N ASN A 160 3.98 -22.45 0.59
CA ASN A 160 4.50 -21.61 -0.47
C ASN A 160 3.41 -20.85 -1.26
N LEU A 161 2.32 -20.43 -0.60
CA LEU A 161 1.27 -19.59 -1.17
C LEU A 161 1.76 -18.16 -1.37
N THR A 162 1.37 -17.55 -2.48
CA THR A 162 1.45 -16.08 -2.60
C THR A 162 0.25 -15.42 -1.91
N PRO A 163 0.35 -14.14 -1.50
CA PRO A 163 -0.78 -13.40 -0.95
C PRO A 163 -2.00 -13.37 -1.89
N GLN A 164 -1.78 -13.31 -3.21
CA GLN A 164 -2.86 -13.33 -4.21
C GLN A 164 -3.52 -14.72 -4.33
N GLU A 165 -2.74 -15.82 -4.27
CA GLU A 165 -3.29 -17.18 -4.24
C GLU A 165 -4.12 -17.40 -2.99
N PHE A 166 -3.63 -16.91 -1.85
CA PHE A 166 -4.37 -16.96 -0.59
C PHE A 166 -5.69 -16.17 -0.66
N TYR A 167 -5.66 -14.95 -1.20
CA TYR A 167 -6.84 -14.11 -1.38
C TYR A 167 -7.91 -14.83 -2.20
N ARG A 168 -7.55 -15.35 -3.39
CA ARG A 168 -8.48 -16.03 -4.30
C ARG A 168 -9.06 -17.30 -3.73
N LYS A 169 -8.26 -18.06 -2.95
CA LYS A 169 -8.67 -19.38 -2.47
C LYS A 169 -9.46 -19.33 -1.16
N TYR A 170 -9.06 -18.45 -0.24
CA TYR A 170 -9.57 -18.45 1.12
C TYR A 170 -10.48 -17.27 1.43
N VAL A 171 -10.31 -16.14 0.77
CA VAL A 171 -11.18 -14.97 0.96
C VAL A 171 -12.32 -14.99 -0.03
N ASP A 172 -12.05 -15.26 -1.29
CA ASP A 172 -13.01 -15.45 -2.41
C ASP A 172 -14.16 -14.42 -2.40
N LEU A 173 -13.82 -13.16 -2.15
CA LEU A 173 -14.76 -12.06 -2.23
C LEU A 173 -14.64 -11.41 -3.59
N HIS A 174 -15.72 -11.48 -4.37
CA HIS A 174 -15.84 -10.69 -5.59
C HIS A 174 -16.16 -9.24 -5.19
N LEU A 175 -15.11 -8.48 -4.90
CA LEU A 175 -15.26 -7.12 -4.37
C LEU A 175 -15.95 -6.16 -5.35
N ASP A 176 -15.91 -6.47 -6.65
CA ASP A 176 -16.65 -5.75 -7.70
C ASP A 176 -18.19 -5.86 -7.57
N ASP A 177 -18.68 -6.87 -6.84
CA ASP A 177 -20.12 -7.04 -6.58
C ASP A 177 -20.62 -6.07 -5.49
N TYR A 178 -19.72 -5.34 -4.83
CA TYR A 178 -20.04 -4.40 -3.76
C TYR A 178 -20.08 -2.97 -4.29
N VAL A 179 -21.04 -2.19 -3.83
CA VAL A 179 -21.17 -0.78 -4.16
C VAL A 179 -20.97 0.11 -2.94
N SER A 180 -20.23 1.19 -3.12
CA SER A 180 -20.13 2.24 -2.09
C SER A 180 -21.37 3.12 -2.11
N ILE A 181 -22.06 3.24 -0.97
CA ILE A 181 -23.16 4.19 -0.79
C ILE A 181 -22.59 5.39 -0.03
N ILE A 182 -22.54 6.53 -0.70
CA ILE A 182 -22.09 7.80 -0.10
C ILE A 182 -23.33 8.64 0.16
N ASN A 183 -23.51 9.05 1.42
CA ASN A 183 -24.52 10.03 1.76
C ASN A 183 -24.00 11.43 1.42
N ALA A 184 -24.66 12.10 0.49
CA ALA A 184 -24.30 13.47 0.03
C ALA A 184 -24.94 14.53 0.92
#